data_6faa93dde155cca6ed1f0d127e74807e
#
_entry.id   6faa93dde155cca6ed1f0d127e74807e
#
_cell.length_a   1.000
_cell.length_b   1.000
_cell.length_c   1.000
_cell.angle_alpha   90.00
_cell.angle_beta   90.00
_cell.angle_gamma   90.00
#
_symmetry.space_group_name_H-M   'P 1'
#
loop_
_entity.id
_entity.type
_entity.pdbx_description
1 polymer ?
#
loop_
_entity_poly.entity_id
_entity_poly.type
_entity_poly.pdbx_seq_one_letter_code
_entity_poly.pdbx_strand_id
1 'polypeptide(L)'
;MESGNEVEELRAALAARDADLAARDADLAAREAEVAELREQVRQLTEVVRRLEEQLGRNSNNSNKPPSSDPPGSKRPKRKKGKRRRGGQKGHRGSHRVLLPPEQVDEVIDLYPAECESCWKPLPETPDALAKRYQLTELKPLAAHTTEWRRHAVVCPCCGFKTRAKYDPGVLPRFSFGPRLMAVVSLLTGVYHLSRRQTVRLLRELLGVRMSLGSVSAIEKRVGDAVEPAVDEALEAALAAAVKHADGTTWLRAGVTLSLWVLATTAVTVFKVLANGQKDTLRAELFGRVRGILVSDRATALKFWAMKRRQVCWAHLARKFISFSERDGPAGELGEELLEYTGLLFEYWSRLRDGRLSRATFVERMAPVRRQLEAVLEKAVAAKLRGVSGSCADILEHRDALWTFVERAGVEPTNNHAERELRGIVLWRRRSFGSQSERGDAFAARMMTIAHTARKQGREVLDFLEACCAPRPAGAPAPSLLVPG
;
A
#
# COMPACT_ATOMS: atom_id res chain seq x y z
N MET A 1 12.47 50.10 -92.42
CA MET A 1 11.54 49.05 -91.98
C MET A 1 12.22 47.97 -91.11
N GLU A 2 13.54 47.87 -91.00
CA GLU A 2 14.23 46.87 -90.17
C GLU A 2 14.26 47.18 -88.69
N SER A 3 14.24 48.43 -88.26
CA SER A 3 14.28 48.80 -86.81
C SER A 3 12.98 48.54 -86.04
N GLY A 4 11.85 48.41 -86.75
CA GLY A 4 10.52 48.12 -86.08
C GLY A 4 10.39 46.65 -85.66
N ASN A 5 10.99 45.74 -86.43
CA ASN A 5 10.93 44.32 -86.20
C ASN A 5 11.81 43.89 -85.02
N GLU A 6 12.98 44.50 -84.87
CA GLU A 6 13.94 44.28 -83.79
C GLU A 6 13.43 44.72 -82.45
N VAL A 7 12.65 45.82 -82.41
CA VAL A 7 11.97 46.29 -81.15
C VAL A 7 10.81 45.38 -80.72
N GLU A 8 10.07 44.78 -81.67
CA GLU A 8 9.03 43.84 -81.40
C GLU A 8 9.55 42.50 -80.91
N GLU A 9 10.62 41.99 -81.45
CA GLU A 9 11.37 40.79 -80.99
C GLU A 9 11.94 40.99 -79.59
N LEU A 10 12.52 42.14 -79.28
CA LEU A 10 13.01 42.48 -77.96
C LEU A 10 11.89 42.56 -76.92
N ARG A 11 10.72 43.12 -77.29
CA ARG A 11 9.52 43.14 -76.39
C ARG A 11 8.96 41.75 -76.15
N ALA A 12 8.91 40.91 -77.16
CA ALA A 12 8.49 39.50 -77.00
C ALA A 12 9.49 38.72 -76.13
N ALA A 13 10.80 38.92 -76.30
CA ALA A 13 11.80 38.31 -75.44
C ALA A 13 11.75 38.80 -74.00
N LEU A 14 11.47 40.09 -73.80
CA LEU A 14 11.26 40.64 -72.44
C LEU A 14 10.02 40.05 -71.75
N ALA A 15 8.87 40.00 -72.44
CA ALA A 15 7.66 39.43 -71.97
C ALA A 15 7.79 37.94 -71.64
N ALA A 16 8.52 37.16 -72.43
CA ALA A 16 8.84 35.79 -72.17
C ALA A 16 9.72 35.61 -70.88
N ARG A 17 10.68 36.51 -70.67
CA ARG A 17 11.52 36.53 -69.48
C ARG A 17 10.77 36.94 -68.22
N ASP A 18 9.85 37.91 -68.33
CA ASP A 18 8.99 38.31 -67.23
C ASP A 18 8.01 37.17 -66.84
N ALA A 19 7.51 36.42 -67.79
CA ALA A 19 6.66 35.22 -67.50
C ALA A 19 7.51 34.10 -66.86
N ASP A 20 8.78 33.86 -67.25
CA ASP A 20 9.66 32.88 -66.60
C ASP A 20 10.01 33.30 -65.18
N LEU A 21 10.26 34.60 -64.94
CA LEU A 21 10.45 35.12 -63.58
C LEU A 21 9.22 34.96 -62.72
N ALA A 22 8.04 35.28 -63.19
CA ALA A 22 6.76 35.10 -62.44
C ALA A 22 6.51 33.60 -62.11
N ALA A 23 6.86 32.69 -63.06
CA ALA A 23 6.74 31.25 -62.79
C ALA A 23 7.73 30.77 -61.71
N ARG A 24 8.96 31.29 -61.72
CA ARG A 24 9.98 31.00 -60.71
C ARG A 24 9.58 31.56 -59.32
N ASP A 25 9.05 32.77 -59.27
CA ASP A 25 8.56 33.39 -58.03
C ASP A 25 7.38 32.59 -57.43
N ALA A 26 6.48 32.09 -58.30
CA ALA A 26 5.38 31.20 -57.85
C ALA A 26 5.89 29.86 -57.33
N ASP A 27 6.91 29.24 -57.98
CA ASP A 27 7.54 27.98 -57.47
C ASP A 27 8.28 28.22 -56.14
N LEU A 28 8.96 29.38 -56.04
CA LEU A 28 9.63 29.76 -54.78
C LEU A 28 8.63 29.93 -53.62
N ALA A 29 7.54 30.63 -53.84
CA ALA A 29 6.48 30.82 -52.87
C ALA A 29 5.82 29.50 -52.47
N ALA A 30 5.61 28.57 -53.42
CA ALA A 30 5.11 27.23 -53.12
C ALA A 30 6.07 26.42 -52.25
N ARG A 31 7.37 26.46 -52.53
CA ARG A 31 8.43 25.81 -51.72
C ARG A 31 8.57 26.44 -50.34
N GLU A 32 8.45 27.77 -50.22
CA GLU A 32 8.45 28.44 -48.92
C GLU A 32 7.26 28.01 -48.05
N ALA A 33 6.06 27.86 -48.65
CA ALA A 33 4.88 27.34 -47.98
C ALA A 33 5.07 25.88 -47.52
N GLU A 34 5.63 25.02 -48.38
CA GLU A 34 5.96 23.61 -48.00
C GLU A 34 6.99 23.54 -46.85
N VAL A 35 8.03 24.36 -46.90
CA VAL A 35 9.02 24.45 -45.82
C VAL A 35 8.41 24.94 -44.51
N ALA A 36 7.47 25.89 -44.57
CA ALA A 36 6.75 26.35 -43.39
C ALA A 36 5.88 25.26 -42.80
N GLU A 37 5.18 24.47 -43.61
CA GLU A 37 4.39 23.32 -43.18
C GLU A 37 5.27 22.21 -42.56
N LEU A 38 6.37 21.85 -43.22
CA LEU A 38 7.32 20.87 -42.69
C LEU A 38 7.94 21.31 -41.35
N ARG A 39 8.26 22.60 -41.20
CA ARG A 39 8.75 23.14 -39.92
C ARG A 39 7.70 22.99 -38.80
N GLU A 40 6.43 23.23 -39.10
CA GLU A 40 5.35 23.03 -38.14
C GLU A 40 5.17 21.56 -37.76
N GLN A 41 5.23 20.64 -38.73
CA GLN A 41 5.17 19.19 -38.47
C GLN A 41 6.35 18.72 -37.63
N VAL A 42 7.59 19.17 -37.90
CA VAL A 42 8.77 18.87 -37.09
C VAL A 42 8.59 19.38 -35.66
N ARG A 43 8.05 20.60 -35.50
CA ARG A 43 7.75 21.16 -34.16
C ARG A 43 6.76 20.29 -33.39
N GLN A 44 5.69 19.83 -34.05
CA GLN A 44 4.68 18.95 -33.44
C GLN A 44 5.25 17.57 -33.05
N LEU A 45 6.02 16.96 -33.95
CA LEU A 45 6.69 15.68 -33.70
C LEU A 45 7.70 15.80 -32.56
N THR A 46 8.49 16.85 -32.51
CA THR A 46 9.45 17.10 -31.42
C THR A 46 8.74 17.20 -30.08
N GLU A 47 7.57 17.86 -30.05
CA GLU A 47 6.76 17.95 -28.84
C GLU A 47 6.16 16.58 -28.41
N VAL A 48 5.76 15.75 -29.38
CA VAL A 48 5.30 14.38 -29.08
C VAL A 48 6.42 13.53 -28.52
N VAL A 49 7.62 13.57 -29.13
CA VAL A 49 8.81 12.84 -28.66
C VAL A 49 9.16 13.27 -27.23
N ARG A 50 9.25 14.57 -26.97
CA ARG A 50 9.51 15.09 -25.62
C ARG A 50 8.47 14.59 -24.59
N ARG A 51 7.19 14.55 -24.96
CA ARG A 51 6.12 14.02 -24.10
C ARG A 51 6.27 12.53 -23.81
N LEU A 52 6.67 11.77 -24.81
CA LEU A 52 6.92 10.34 -24.65
C LEU A 52 8.16 10.08 -23.78
N GLU A 53 9.23 10.85 -23.95
CA GLU A 53 10.43 10.78 -23.10
C GLU A 53 10.10 11.11 -21.64
N GLU A 54 9.31 12.16 -21.39
CA GLU A 54 8.81 12.46 -20.02
C GLU A 54 7.97 11.32 -19.44
N GLN A 55 7.14 10.64 -20.24
CA GLN A 55 6.35 9.49 -19.79
C GLN A 55 7.23 8.28 -19.47
N LEU A 56 8.23 8.00 -20.32
CA LEU A 56 9.19 6.92 -20.13
C LEU A 56 10.11 7.17 -18.91
N GLY A 57 10.50 8.40 -18.68
CA GLY A 57 11.32 8.82 -17.54
C GLY A 57 10.61 8.74 -16.18
N ARG A 58 9.27 8.59 -16.17
CA ARG A 58 8.50 8.50 -14.91
C ARG A 58 8.75 7.19 -14.17
N ASN A 59 9.25 7.30 -12.95
CA ASN A 59 9.49 6.20 -12.03
C ASN A 59 8.95 6.52 -10.62
N SER A 60 9.15 5.63 -9.66
CA SER A 60 8.66 5.81 -8.28
C SER A 60 9.34 6.94 -7.50
N ASN A 61 10.45 7.49 -8.00
CA ASN A 61 11.17 8.58 -7.33
C ASN A 61 10.66 9.97 -7.77
N ASN A 62 10.21 10.10 -9.03
CA ASN A 62 9.78 11.36 -9.63
C ASN A 62 8.28 11.41 -9.98
N SER A 63 7.52 10.42 -9.60
CA SER A 63 6.06 10.35 -9.85
C SER A 63 5.33 9.61 -8.72
N ASN A 64 4.00 9.57 -8.81
CA ASN A 64 3.16 8.79 -7.89
C ASN A 64 3.13 7.29 -8.22
N LYS A 65 3.94 6.81 -9.17
CA LYS A 65 4.03 5.39 -9.46
C LYS A 65 4.60 4.64 -8.24
N PRO A 66 4.00 3.54 -7.81
CA PRO A 66 4.56 2.75 -6.72
C PRO A 66 5.89 2.10 -7.15
N PRO A 67 6.85 1.88 -6.24
CA PRO A 67 8.15 1.26 -6.54
C PRO A 67 8.04 -0.08 -7.28
N SER A 68 6.90 -0.71 -7.14
CA SER A 68 6.55 -1.97 -7.80
C SER A 68 6.19 -1.82 -9.28
N SER A 69 6.02 -0.59 -9.78
CA SER A 69 5.80 -0.29 -11.20
C SER A 69 7.08 0.03 -11.95
N ASP A 70 8.19 0.21 -11.23
CA ASP A 70 9.48 0.45 -11.87
C ASP A 70 9.92 -0.81 -12.63
N PRO A 71 10.51 -0.67 -13.84
CA PRO A 71 11.05 -1.80 -14.56
C PRO A 71 12.10 -2.55 -13.74
N PRO A 72 12.26 -3.87 -13.92
CA PRO A 72 13.35 -4.61 -13.31
C PRO A 72 14.70 -3.99 -13.70
N GLY A 73 15.55 -3.72 -12.72
CA GLY A 73 16.85 -3.08 -12.94
C GLY A 73 16.85 -1.56 -12.94
N SER A 74 15.71 -0.90 -12.71
CA SER A 74 15.65 0.55 -12.52
C SER A 74 16.66 1.01 -11.46
N LYS A 75 17.57 1.90 -11.84
CA LYS A 75 18.56 2.44 -10.90
C LYS A 75 17.84 3.32 -9.88
N ARG A 76 17.74 2.86 -8.66
CA ARG A 76 17.34 3.73 -7.55
C ARG A 76 18.41 4.81 -7.38
N PRO A 77 18.02 6.08 -7.08
CA PRO A 77 19.00 7.10 -6.78
C PRO A 77 19.93 6.55 -5.69
N LYS A 78 21.22 6.58 -5.98
CA LYS A 78 22.23 6.10 -5.03
C LYS A 78 22.11 6.97 -3.80
N ARG A 79 21.52 6.47 -2.72
CA ARG A 79 21.68 7.07 -1.40
C ARG A 79 23.19 7.33 -1.24
N LYS A 80 23.58 8.57 -0.92
CA LYS A 80 24.98 8.88 -0.59
C LYS A 80 25.46 7.75 0.31
N LYS A 81 26.41 6.96 -0.15
CA LYS A 81 26.93 5.83 0.60
C LYS A 81 27.44 6.41 1.93
N GLY A 82 26.73 6.14 3.02
CA GLY A 82 27.29 6.44 4.33
C GLY A 82 28.66 5.75 4.41
N LYS A 83 29.64 6.39 5.04
CA LYS A 83 31.01 5.87 5.23
C LYS A 83 31.04 4.53 6.01
N ARG A 84 29.89 4.05 6.49
CA ARG A 84 29.75 2.81 7.26
C ARG A 84 29.68 1.58 6.34
N ARG A 85 30.47 0.56 6.65
CA ARG A 85 30.43 -0.74 5.96
C ARG A 85 29.07 -1.42 6.19
N ARG A 86 28.62 -2.26 5.23
CA ARG A 86 27.43 -3.10 5.41
C ARG A 86 27.70 -4.17 6.45
N GLY A 87 26.71 -4.44 7.31
CA GLY A 87 26.81 -5.42 8.41
C GLY A 87 26.92 -4.76 9.79
N GLY A 88 27.11 -5.56 10.82
CA GLY A 88 27.28 -5.07 12.19
C GLY A 88 28.50 -4.16 12.30
N GLN A 89 28.30 -2.97 12.87
CA GLN A 89 29.38 -2.02 13.11
C GLN A 89 30.13 -2.39 14.41
N LYS A 90 31.37 -1.91 14.59
CA LYS A 90 32.11 -2.08 15.84
C LYS A 90 31.27 -1.59 17.01
N GLY A 91 30.99 -2.43 18.00
CA GLY A 91 30.10 -2.14 19.13
C GLY A 91 28.61 -2.50 18.89
N HIS A 92 28.24 -3.02 17.71
CA HIS A 92 26.90 -3.56 17.50
C HIS A 92 26.73 -4.83 18.35
N ARG A 93 25.78 -4.80 19.29
CA ARG A 93 25.36 -6.01 19.99
C ARG A 93 24.66 -6.91 18.97
N GLY A 94 25.25 -8.07 18.67
CA GLY A 94 24.62 -9.07 17.82
C GLY A 94 23.25 -9.43 18.38
N SER A 95 22.26 -9.60 17.48
CA SER A 95 20.98 -10.15 17.89
C SER A 95 21.17 -11.67 18.06
N HIS A 96 21.20 -12.15 19.29
CA HIS A 96 21.20 -13.56 19.61
C HIS A 96 19.78 -13.98 19.98
N ARG A 97 19.45 -15.23 19.68
CA ARG A 97 18.20 -15.83 20.18
C ARG A 97 18.24 -15.80 21.70
N VAL A 98 17.24 -15.18 22.31
CA VAL A 98 17.05 -15.23 23.76
C VAL A 98 16.65 -16.66 24.11
N LEU A 99 17.36 -17.26 25.07
CA LEU A 99 17.01 -18.57 25.59
C LEU A 99 15.70 -18.47 26.36
N LEU A 100 14.83 -19.46 26.18
CA LEU A 100 13.62 -19.61 26.99
C LEU A 100 14.01 -19.78 28.47
N PRO A 101 13.24 -19.20 29.41
CA PRO A 101 13.42 -19.49 30.81
C PRO A 101 13.12 -20.98 31.08
N PRO A 102 13.69 -21.57 32.15
CA PRO A 102 13.54 -23.02 32.43
C PRO A 102 12.09 -23.52 32.44
N GLU A 103 11.17 -22.69 32.92
CA GLU A 103 9.74 -23.01 33.04
C GLU A 103 9.03 -23.16 31.69
N GLN A 104 9.64 -22.67 30.61
CA GLN A 104 9.10 -22.73 29.25
C GLN A 104 9.83 -23.74 28.38
N VAL A 105 10.74 -24.52 28.96
CA VAL A 105 11.46 -25.58 28.26
C VAL A 105 10.73 -26.90 28.46
N ASP A 106 10.33 -27.58 27.37
CA ASP A 106 9.59 -28.83 27.42
C ASP A 106 10.38 -29.99 28.04
N GLU A 107 11.72 -30.03 27.82
CA GLU A 107 12.61 -31.08 28.30
C GLU A 107 13.99 -30.49 28.60
N VAL A 108 14.53 -30.82 29.75
CA VAL A 108 15.90 -30.45 30.18
C VAL A 108 16.72 -31.70 30.27
N ILE A 109 17.85 -31.73 29.57
CA ILE A 109 18.83 -32.83 29.62
C ILE A 109 20.11 -32.31 30.25
N ASP A 110 20.45 -32.78 31.46
CA ASP A 110 21.67 -32.43 32.09
C ASP A 110 22.77 -33.40 31.63
N LEU A 111 23.92 -32.83 31.20
CA LEU A 111 25.04 -33.58 30.71
C LEU A 111 26.20 -33.42 31.71
N TYR A 112 26.65 -34.51 32.28
CA TYR A 112 27.76 -34.55 33.20
C TYR A 112 28.96 -35.28 32.58
N PRO A 113 30.22 -34.83 32.83
CA PRO A 113 31.39 -35.57 32.42
C PRO A 113 31.50 -36.87 33.21
N ALA A 114 31.66 -38.00 32.54
CA ALA A 114 31.75 -39.30 33.19
C ALA A 114 33.08 -39.49 33.89
N GLU A 115 34.16 -38.96 33.34
CA GLU A 115 35.51 -39.16 33.82
C GLU A 115 36.31 -37.86 33.79
N CYS A 116 37.33 -37.75 34.65
CA CYS A 116 38.27 -36.64 34.72
C CYS A 116 39.23 -36.67 33.51
N GLU A 117 39.31 -35.61 32.72
CA GLU A 117 40.20 -35.51 31.55
C GLU A 117 41.71 -35.58 31.91
N SER A 118 42.06 -35.38 33.17
CA SER A 118 43.47 -35.43 33.62
C SER A 118 43.89 -36.77 34.23
N CYS A 119 43.04 -37.39 35.06
CA CYS A 119 43.37 -38.59 35.79
C CYS A 119 42.53 -39.82 35.50
N TRP A 120 41.54 -39.68 34.59
CA TRP A 120 40.64 -40.74 34.08
C TRP A 120 39.79 -41.42 35.18
N LYS A 121 39.70 -40.81 36.36
CA LYS A 121 38.85 -41.34 37.44
C LYS A 121 37.40 -40.91 37.21
N PRO A 122 36.40 -41.78 37.56
CA PRO A 122 35.00 -41.44 37.49
C PRO A 122 34.67 -40.15 38.27
N LEU A 123 33.82 -39.30 37.71
CA LEU A 123 33.36 -38.06 38.34
C LEU A 123 31.91 -38.22 38.81
N PRO A 124 31.53 -37.57 39.90
CA PRO A 124 30.12 -37.52 40.34
C PRO A 124 29.31 -36.59 39.48
N GLU A 125 28.03 -36.89 39.31
CA GLU A 125 27.04 -36.03 38.67
C GLU A 125 26.69 -34.84 39.58
N THR A 126 27.54 -33.84 39.63
CA THR A 126 27.37 -32.65 40.46
C THR A 126 26.89 -31.48 39.62
N PRO A 127 25.70 -30.89 39.87
CA PRO A 127 25.17 -29.75 39.12
C PRO A 127 26.10 -28.52 39.24
N ASP A 128 26.39 -27.88 38.10
CA ASP A 128 27.11 -26.61 38.03
C ASP A 128 26.11 -25.45 37.86
N ALA A 129 26.10 -24.52 38.80
CA ALA A 129 25.24 -23.33 38.74
C ALA A 129 25.54 -22.42 37.53
N LEU A 130 26.74 -22.55 36.92
CA LEU A 130 27.17 -21.80 35.73
C LEU A 130 27.14 -22.65 34.45
N ALA A 131 26.43 -23.76 34.46
CA ALA A 131 26.33 -24.66 33.30
C ALA A 131 25.89 -23.88 32.03
N LYS A 132 26.63 -24.12 30.94
CA LYS A 132 26.33 -23.50 29.64
C LYS A 132 25.06 -24.11 29.08
N ARG A 133 24.04 -23.24 28.89
CA ARG A 133 22.74 -23.65 28.36
C ARG A 133 22.76 -23.57 26.82
N TYR A 134 22.27 -24.61 26.17
CA TYR A 134 21.96 -24.66 24.74
C TYR A 134 20.51 -25.13 24.56
N GLN A 135 19.79 -24.53 23.65
CA GLN A 135 18.39 -24.89 23.37
C GLN A 135 18.18 -25.18 21.89
N LEU A 136 17.72 -26.37 21.59
CA LEU A 136 17.24 -26.81 20.29
C LEU A 136 15.71 -26.73 20.31
N THR A 137 15.11 -26.13 19.29
CA THR A 137 13.65 -26.14 19.11
C THR A 137 13.30 -26.95 17.88
N GLU A 138 12.53 -27.98 18.07
CA GLU A 138 12.05 -28.87 17.01
C GLU A 138 10.50 -28.88 16.97
N LEU A 139 9.93 -29.11 15.80
CA LEU A 139 8.49 -29.28 15.64
C LEU A 139 8.11 -30.74 15.88
N LYS A 140 7.20 -30.97 16.84
CA LYS A 140 6.53 -32.28 16.92
C LYS A 140 5.61 -32.46 15.70
N PRO A 141 5.40 -33.70 15.20
CA PRO A 141 4.44 -33.95 14.13
C PRO A 141 3.09 -33.36 14.44
N LEU A 142 2.62 -32.45 13.58
CA LEU A 142 1.31 -31.80 13.73
C LEU A 142 0.24 -32.74 13.17
N ALA A 143 -0.72 -33.15 13.98
CA ALA A 143 -1.85 -33.97 13.57
C ALA A 143 -3.17 -33.27 13.86
N ALA A 144 -4.13 -33.44 12.94
CA ALA A 144 -5.50 -32.98 13.19
C ALA A 144 -6.21 -33.93 14.14
N HIS A 145 -6.96 -33.37 15.09
CA HIS A 145 -7.84 -34.13 15.98
C HIS A 145 -9.20 -34.30 15.32
N THR A 146 -9.68 -35.56 15.23
CA THR A 146 -10.99 -35.89 14.64
C THR A 146 -11.90 -36.48 15.69
N THR A 147 -13.08 -35.89 15.87
CA THR A 147 -14.14 -36.38 16.77
C THR A 147 -15.31 -36.91 15.95
N GLU A 148 -15.79 -38.10 16.29
CA GLU A 148 -16.98 -38.73 15.69
C GLU A 148 -18.16 -38.70 16.67
N TRP A 149 -19.29 -38.17 16.24
CA TRP A 149 -20.54 -38.20 16.98
C TRP A 149 -21.48 -39.22 16.35
N ARG A 150 -21.81 -40.30 17.06
CA ARG A 150 -22.76 -41.37 16.63
C ARG A 150 -24.14 -41.09 17.23
N ARG A 151 -25.10 -40.68 16.43
CA ARG A 151 -26.48 -40.42 16.83
C ARG A 151 -27.28 -41.71 16.75
N HIS A 152 -27.53 -42.36 17.90
CA HIS A 152 -28.36 -43.54 17.98
C HIS A 152 -29.85 -43.16 18.05
N ALA A 153 -30.68 -43.99 17.42
CA ALA A 153 -32.13 -43.94 17.54
C ALA A 153 -32.60 -45.19 18.24
N VAL A 154 -33.38 -45.02 19.31
CA VAL A 154 -33.89 -46.12 20.14
C VAL A 154 -35.40 -46.13 20.07
N VAL A 155 -36.00 -47.32 19.94
CA VAL A 155 -37.45 -47.51 20.01
C VAL A 155 -37.82 -47.69 21.48
N CYS A 156 -38.79 -46.89 21.93
CA CYS A 156 -39.28 -46.97 23.32
C CYS A 156 -39.99 -48.33 23.55
N PRO A 157 -39.57 -49.11 24.53
CA PRO A 157 -40.21 -50.42 24.79
C PRO A 157 -41.65 -50.28 25.33
N CYS A 158 -42.02 -49.10 25.82
CA CYS A 158 -43.35 -48.83 26.37
C CYS A 158 -44.37 -48.44 25.27
N CYS A 159 -44.03 -47.47 24.40
CA CYS A 159 -44.98 -46.89 23.44
C CYS A 159 -44.59 -47.12 21.98
N GLY A 160 -43.48 -47.77 21.67
CA GLY A 160 -43.02 -48.02 20.32
C GLY A 160 -42.46 -46.80 19.58
N PHE A 161 -42.47 -45.61 20.19
CA PHE A 161 -41.98 -44.38 19.52
C PHE A 161 -40.47 -44.39 19.38
N LYS A 162 -39.99 -44.09 18.17
CA LYS A 162 -38.54 -44.05 17.86
C LYS A 162 -37.95 -42.67 18.11
N THR A 163 -37.13 -42.56 19.16
CA THR A 163 -36.45 -41.31 19.53
C THR A 163 -34.99 -41.33 19.09
N ARG A 164 -34.55 -40.25 18.45
CA ARG A 164 -33.15 -40.07 18.04
C ARG A 164 -32.44 -39.05 18.93
N ALA A 165 -31.23 -39.37 19.36
CA ALA A 165 -30.39 -38.45 20.11
C ALA A 165 -30.21 -37.10 19.37
N LYS A 166 -30.14 -36.02 20.11
CA LYS A 166 -29.80 -34.70 19.57
C LYS A 166 -28.29 -34.49 19.62
N TYR A 167 -27.77 -33.62 18.77
CA TYR A 167 -26.38 -33.15 18.92
C TYR A 167 -26.29 -32.18 20.09
N ASP A 168 -25.13 -32.14 20.75
CA ASP A 168 -24.85 -31.17 21.77
C ASP A 168 -24.88 -29.74 21.20
N PRO A 169 -25.26 -28.73 22.01
CA PRO A 169 -25.09 -27.31 21.60
C PRO A 169 -23.64 -27.04 21.20
N GLY A 170 -23.45 -26.49 20.05
CA GLY A 170 -22.11 -26.22 19.53
C GLY A 170 -21.58 -27.20 18.48
N VAL A 171 -22.18 -28.39 18.34
CA VAL A 171 -21.91 -29.28 17.24
C VAL A 171 -22.57 -28.75 15.97
N LEU A 172 -21.79 -28.51 14.92
CA LEU A 172 -22.26 -28.01 13.64
C LEU A 172 -22.32 -29.13 12.60
N PRO A 173 -23.39 -29.93 12.56
CA PRO A 173 -23.43 -31.19 11.79
C PRO A 173 -23.35 -31.01 10.27
N ARG A 174 -23.51 -29.78 9.78
CA ARG A 174 -23.37 -29.44 8.36
C ARG A 174 -21.95 -29.07 7.96
N PHE A 175 -21.01 -29.00 8.92
CA PHE A 175 -19.62 -28.67 8.69
C PHE A 175 -18.70 -29.74 9.23
N SER A 176 -17.86 -30.29 8.36
CA SER A 176 -16.86 -31.31 8.73
C SER A 176 -15.58 -30.72 9.30
N PHE A 177 -15.48 -29.39 9.43
CA PHE A 177 -14.27 -28.70 9.84
C PHE A 177 -14.55 -27.76 11.01
N GLY A 178 -13.77 -27.93 12.08
CA GLY A 178 -13.93 -27.14 13.31
C GLY A 178 -13.46 -25.67 13.17
N PRO A 179 -13.78 -24.80 14.13
CA PRO A 179 -13.50 -23.37 14.09
C PRO A 179 -12.02 -23.04 13.82
N ARG A 180 -11.10 -23.70 14.54
CA ARG A 180 -9.65 -23.47 14.38
C ARG A 180 -9.16 -23.84 12.99
N LEU A 181 -9.62 -24.95 12.42
CA LEU A 181 -9.23 -25.34 11.06
C LEU A 181 -9.81 -24.37 10.01
N MET A 182 -11.05 -23.89 10.21
CA MET A 182 -11.63 -22.86 9.34
C MET A 182 -10.82 -21.54 9.44
N ALA A 183 -10.40 -21.15 10.63
CA ALA A 183 -9.54 -19.99 10.85
C ALA A 183 -8.17 -20.14 10.15
N VAL A 184 -7.53 -21.32 10.28
CA VAL A 184 -6.26 -21.62 9.57
C VAL A 184 -6.43 -21.52 8.05
N VAL A 185 -7.48 -22.12 7.48
CA VAL A 185 -7.76 -22.03 6.03
C VAL A 185 -7.87 -20.58 5.57
N SER A 186 -8.66 -19.77 6.32
CA SER A 186 -8.89 -18.37 5.98
C SER A 186 -7.65 -17.50 6.20
N LEU A 187 -6.84 -17.81 7.21
CA LEU A 187 -5.54 -17.17 7.42
C LEU A 187 -4.61 -17.43 6.22
N LEU A 188 -4.53 -18.68 5.77
CA LEU A 188 -3.68 -19.06 4.63
C LEU A 188 -4.13 -18.39 3.32
N THR A 189 -5.42 -18.41 3.02
CA THR A 189 -5.93 -17.84 1.76
C THR A 189 -6.06 -16.32 1.82
N GLY A 190 -6.57 -15.76 2.92
CA GLY A 190 -6.93 -14.35 3.03
C GLY A 190 -5.83 -13.44 3.55
N VAL A 191 -4.87 -13.95 4.35
CA VAL A 191 -3.79 -13.14 4.95
C VAL A 191 -2.43 -13.48 4.37
N TYR A 192 -2.14 -14.77 4.16
CA TYR A 192 -0.88 -15.22 3.54
C TYR A 192 -0.98 -15.38 2.02
N HIS A 193 -2.17 -15.16 1.45
CA HIS A 193 -2.43 -15.09 0.01
C HIS A 193 -2.07 -16.38 -0.75
N LEU A 194 -2.20 -17.54 -0.10
CA LEU A 194 -2.07 -18.82 -0.78
C LEU A 194 -3.30 -19.08 -1.66
N SER A 195 -3.08 -19.64 -2.83
CA SER A 195 -4.20 -20.10 -3.65
C SER A 195 -4.91 -21.27 -2.94
N ARG A 196 -6.19 -21.49 -3.23
CA ARG A 196 -6.95 -22.63 -2.67
C ARG A 196 -6.25 -23.97 -2.93
N ARG A 197 -5.63 -24.16 -4.10
CA ARG A 197 -4.85 -25.37 -4.42
C ARG A 197 -3.63 -25.53 -3.54
N GLN A 198 -2.87 -24.44 -3.30
CA GLN A 198 -1.72 -24.47 -2.40
C GLN A 198 -2.16 -24.72 -0.96
N THR A 199 -3.27 -24.13 -0.52
CA THR A 199 -3.83 -24.36 0.82
C THR A 199 -4.22 -25.82 1.03
N VAL A 200 -4.93 -26.42 0.09
CA VAL A 200 -5.27 -27.87 0.17
C VAL A 200 -4.03 -28.74 0.23
N ARG A 201 -2.99 -28.43 -0.57
CA ARG A 201 -1.72 -29.17 -0.54
C ARG A 201 -1.04 -29.03 0.82
N LEU A 202 -0.89 -27.80 1.33
CA LEU A 202 -0.24 -27.51 2.60
C LEU A 202 -0.94 -28.22 3.77
N LEU A 203 -2.27 -28.17 3.83
CA LEU A 203 -3.05 -28.85 4.87
C LEU A 203 -2.84 -30.36 4.85
N ARG A 204 -2.75 -30.98 3.67
CA ARG A 204 -2.45 -32.39 3.53
C ARG A 204 -1.03 -32.74 3.95
N GLU A 205 -0.05 -31.93 3.53
CA GLU A 205 1.38 -32.21 3.75
C GLU A 205 1.79 -31.97 5.21
N LEU A 206 1.29 -30.89 5.84
CA LEU A 206 1.70 -30.52 7.20
C LEU A 206 0.77 -31.06 8.31
N LEU A 207 -0.53 -31.22 8.03
CA LEU A 207 -1.53 -31.54 9.04
C LEU A 207 -2.27 -32.87 8.75
N GLY A 208 -1.98 -33.54 7.66
CA GLY A 208 -2.69 -34.76 7.23
C GLY A 208 -4.15 -34.54 6.83
N VAL A 209 -4.62 -33.28 6.74
CA VAL A 209 -6.02 -32.95 6.46
C VAL A 209 -6.30 -32.96 4.97
N ARG A 210 -7.25 -33.81 4.55
CA ARG A 210 -7.76 -33.83 3.17
C ARG A 210 -8.98 -32.92 3.06
N MET A 211 -8.94 -31.99 2.08
CA MET A 211 -10.01 -31.03 1.85
C MET A 211 -10.21 -30.80 0.35
N SER A 212 -11.44 -30.57 -0.09
CA SER A 212 -11.75 -30.21 -1.47
C SER A 212 -11.59 -28.68 -1.69
N LEU A 213 -11.40 -28.25 -2.94
CA LEU A 213 -11.41 -26.82 -3.29
C LEU A 213 -12.75 -26.15 -2.98
N GLY A 214 -13.85 -26.91 -3.12
CA GLY A 214 -15.19 -26.46 -2.76
C GLY A 214 -15.32 -26.20 -1.25
N SER A 215 -14.72 -27.09 -0.42
CA SER A 215 -14.70 -26.90 1.04
C SER A 215 -13.92 -25.63 1.44
N VAL A 216 -12.75 -25.38 0.82
CA VAL A 216 -12.01 -24.12 1.03
C VAL A 216 -12.88 -22.92 0.69
N SER A 217 -13.56 -22.93 -0.46
CA SER A 217 -14.45 -21.84 -0.89
C SER A 217 -15.64 -21.64 0.06
N ALA A 218 -16.20 -22.72 0.62
CA ALA A 218 -17.28 -22.64 1.60
C ALA A 218 -16.80 -22.07 2.94
N ILE A 219 -15.59 -22.45 3.37
CA ILE A 219 -14.96 -21.90 4.57
C ILE A 219 -14.69 -20.40 4.39
N GLU A 220 -14.09 -19.98 3.26
CA GLU A 220 -13.87 -18.54 2.98
C GLU A 220 -15.17 -17.73 3.09
N LYS A 221 -16.28 -18.28 2.54
CA LYS A 221 -17.59 -17.63 2.67
C LYS A 221 -18.00 -17.51 4.14
N ARG A 222 -17.99 -18.63 4.86
CA ARG A 222 -18.45 -18.68 6.25
C ARG A 222 -17.63 -17.77 7.16
N VAL A 223 -16.30 -17.81 7.05
CA VAL A 223 -15.41 -16.96 7.86
C VAL A 223 -15.57 -15.50 7.46
N GLY A 224 -15.67 -15.20 6.16
CA GLY A 224 -15.93 -13.85 5.67
C GLY A 224 -17.21 -13.25 6.25
N ASP A 225 -18.28 -14.04 6.32
CA ASP A 225 -19.56 -13.60 6.93
C ASP A 225 -19.42 -13.46 8.47
N ALA A 226 -18.68 -14.37 9.11
CA ALA A 226 -18.52 -14.37 10.57
C ALA A 226 -17.72 -13.18 11.11
N VAL A 227 -16.78 -12.62 10.31
CA VAL A 227 -15.95 -11.47 10.69
C VAL A 227 -16.56 -10.12 10.31
N GLU A 228 -17.65 -10.10 9.55
CA GLU A 228 -18.30 -8.87 9.08
C GLU A 228 -18.62 -7.87 10.20
N PRO A 229 -19.25 -8.28 11.34
CA PRO A 229 -19.53 -7.34 12.42
C PRO A 229 -18.28 -6.68 13.01
N ALA A 230 -17.17 -7.41 13.11
CA ALA A 230 -15.91 -6.87 13.60
C ALA A 230 -15.25 -5.90 12.60
N VAL A 231 -15.46 -6.11 11.30
CA VAL A 231 -15.02 -5.17 10.25
C VAL A 231 -15.82 -3.88 10.28
N ASP A 232 -17.14 -3.97 10.50
CA ASP A 232 -18.02 -2.80 10.63
C ASP A 232 -17.66 -1.99 11.87
N GLU A 233 -17.40 -2.65 13.01
CA GLU A 233 -16.88 -2.02 14.24
C GLU A 233 -15.56 -1.27 13.97
N ALA A 234 -14.62 -1.90 13.25
CA ALA A 234 -13.36 -1.26 12.89
C ALA A 234 -13.56 -0.05 11.96
N LEU A 235 -14.53 -0.11 11.03
CA LEU A 235 -14.88 1.02 10.16
C LEU A 235 -15.42 2.19 10.97
N GLU A 236 -16.36 1.94 11.88
CA GLU A 236 -16.91 2.97 12.76
C GLU A 236 -15.82 3.63 13.60
N ALA A 237 -14.93 2.83 14.20
CA ALA A 237 -13.79 3.33 14.96
C ALA A 237 -12.84 4.18 14.09
N ALA A 238 -12.56 3.75 12.87
CA ALA A 238 -11.74 4.52 11.94
C ALA A 238 -12.40 5.87 11.57
N LEU A 239 -13.71 5.87 11.33
CA LEU A 239 -14.48 7.08 11.02
C LEU A 239 -14.58 8.04 12.21
N ALA A 240 -14.64 7.53 13.43
CA ALA A 240 -14.67 8.33 14.66
C ALA A 240 -13.31 8.93 15.02
N ALA A 241 -12.21 8.36 14.55
CA ALA A 241 -10.85 8.78 14.91
C ALA A 241 -10.58 10.26 14.54
N ALA A 242 -9.85 10.97 15.41
CA ALA A 242 -9.49 12.37 15.21
C ALA A 242 -8.58 12.58 13.99
N VAL A 243 -7.66 11.65 13.75
CA VAL A 243 -6.75 11.64 12.59
C VAL A 243 -6.83 10.28 11.90
N LYS A 244 -7.00 10.30 10.61
CA LYS A 244 -7.07 9.12 9.76
C LYS A 244 -6.31 9.31 8.46
N HIS A 245 -5.78 8.24 7.95
CA HIS A 245 -5.01 8.19 6.71
C HIS A 245 -5.82 7.42 5.66
N ALA A 246 -5.92 7.94 4.45
CA ALA A 246 -6.57 7.22 3.36
C ALA A 246 -5.70 7.20 2.11
N ASP A 247 -5.73 6.07 1.44
CA ASP A 247 -5.06 5.89 0.14
C ASP A 247 -5.83 4.88 -0.71
N GLY A 248 -5.71 5.00 -2.02
CA GLY A 248 -6.43 4.18 -2.97
C GLY A 248 -5.53 3.54 -4.01
N THR A 249 -5.93 2.38 -4.48
CA THR A 249 -5.28 1.70 -5.60
C THR A 249 -6.30 0.96 -6.44
N THR A 250 -5.93 0.53 -7.64
CA THR A 250 -6.79 -0.30 -8.47
C THR A 250 -6.93 -1.70 -7.87
N TRP A 251 -8.09 -2.32 -8.08
CA TRP A 251 -8.38 -3.73 -7.83
C TRP A 251 -8.94 -4.36 -9.09
N LEU A 252 -8.84 -5.66 -9.24
CA LEU A 252 -9.39 -6.37 -10.38
C LEU A 252 -10.42 -7.40 -9.91
N ARG A 253 -11.60 -7.42 -10.55
CA ARG A 253 -12.60 -8.47 -10.39
C ARG A 253 -12.89 -9.06 -11.76
N ALA A 254 -12.49 -10.31 -11.99
CA ALA A 254 -12.68 -10.99 -13.28
C ALA A 254 -12.25 -10.13 -14.50
N GLY A 255 -11.12 -9.42 -14.36
CA GLY A 255 -10.59 -8.50 -15.38
C GLY A 255 -11.16 -7.08 -15.36
N VAL A 256 -12.27 -6.83 -14.66
CA VAL A 256 -12.85 -5.48 -14.52
C VAL A 256 -12.08 -4.68 -13.46
N THR A 257 -11.73 -3.46 -13.79
CA THR A 257 -11.03 -2.55 -12.87
C THR A 257 -11.99 -1.91 -11.88
N LEU A 258 -11.73 -2.14 -10.61
CA LEU A 258 -12.40 -1.55 -9.45
C LEU A 258 -11.41 -0.68 -8.67
N SER A 259 -11.87 -0.08 -7.58
CA SER A 259 -11.05 0.73 -6.69
C SER A 259 -10.98 0.09 -5.30
N LEU A 260 -9.75 -0.16 -4.80
CA LEU A 260 -9.51 -0.59 -3.44
C LEU A 260 -9.01 0.60 -2.62
N TRP A 261 -9.65 0.84 -1.49
CA TRP A 261 -9.27 1.90 -0.56
C TRP A 261 -8.89 1.33 0.80
N VAL A 262 -7.95 2.02 1.44
CA VAL A 262 -7.60 1.82 2.84
C VAL A 262 -7.93 3.07 3.64
N LEU A 263 -8.51 2.86 4.82
CA LEU A 263 -8.68 3.86 5.86
C LEU A 263 -7.94 3.37 7.08
N ALA A 264 -6.87 4.07 7.49
CA ALA A 264 -5.98 3.64 8.55
C ALA A 264 -5.85 4.69 9.65
N THR A 265 -5.83 4.22 10.89
CA THR A 265 -5.52 4.99 12.09
C THR A 265 -4.41 4.30 12.88
N THR A 266 -4.00 4.84 14.00
CA THR A 266 -3.05 4.17 14.89
C THR A 266 -3.59 2.84 15.45
N ALA A 267 -4.91 2.73 15.63
CA ALA A 267 -5.57 1.57 16.25
C ALA A 267 -6.15 0.57 15.25
N VAL A 268 -6.66 1.04 14.12
CA VAL A 268 -7.39 0.20 13.17
C VAL A 268 -6.95 0.46 11.72
N THR A 269 -7.13 -0.54 10.87
CA THR A 269 -7.00 -0.44 9.41
C THR A 269 -8.17 -1.12 8.75
N VAL A 270 -8.86 -0.42 7.88
CA VAL A 270 -10.01 -0.93 7.13
C VAL A 270 -9.72 -0.89 5.65
N PHE A 271 -9.96 -2.00 4.97
CA PHE A 271 -9.90 -2.09 3.51
C PHE A 271 -11.31 -2.21 2.94
N LYS A 272 -11.57 -1.55 1.82
CA LYS A 272 -12.83 -1.66 1.10
C LYS A 272 -12.61 -1.65 -0.39
N VAL A 273 -13.26 -2.57 -1.11
CA VAL A 273 -13.30 -2.58 -2.57
C VAL A 273 -14.60 -1.89 -2.98
N LEU A 274 -14.48 -0.90 -3.87
CA LEU A 274 -15.56 -0.06 -4.35
C LEU A 274 -15.68 -0.20 -5.88
N ALA A 275 -16.85 0.05 -6.42
CA ALA A 275 -17.09 0.01 -7.86
C ALA A 275 -16.14 0.92 -8.64
N ASN A 276 -15.82 2.08 -8.08
CA ASN A 276 -14.88 3.06 -8.63
C ASN A 276 -14.29 3.93 -7.52
N GLY A 277 -13.30 4.77 -7.88
CA GLY A 277 -12.68 5.73 -6.97
C GLY A 277 -13.25 7.14 -7.06
N GLN A 278 -14.50 7.32 -7.53
CA GLN A 278 -15.11 8.62 -7.69
C GLN A 278 -15.55 9.22 -6.35
N LYS A 279 -15.67 10.54 -6.32
CA LYS A 279 -16.02 11.32 -5.14
C LYS A 279 -17.29 10.84 -4.45
N ASP A 280 -18.34 10.62 -5.21
CA ASP A 280 -19.65 10.27 -4.65
C ASP A 280 -19.68 8.85 -4.08
N THR A 281 -19.03 7.90 -4.77
CA THR A 281 -18.84 6.52 -4.28
C THR A 281 -18.07 6.50 -2.98
N LEU A 282 -16.93 7.23 -2.91
CA LEU A 282 -16.12 7.33 -1.69
C LEU A 282 -16.90 7.93 -0.53
N ARG A 283 -17.64 9.02 -0.81
CA ARG A 283 -18.45 9.69 0.21
C ARG A 283 -19.58 8.81 0.72
N ALA A 284 -20.27 8.09 -0.16
CA ALA A 284 -21.41 7.26 0.20
C ALA A 284 -20.97 5.97 0.92
N GLU A 285 -19.96 5.28 0.39
CA GLU A 285 -19.67 3.91 0.78
C GLU A 285 -18.52 3.77 1.78
N LEU A 286 -17.57 4.73 1.85
CA LEU A 286 -16.41 4.63 2.71
C LEU A 286 -16.42 5.64 3.85
N PHE A 287 -16.71 6.92 3.56
CA PHE A 287 -16.50 7.99 4.53
C PHE A 287 -17.77 8.42 5.29
N GLY A 288 -18.94 8.22 4.72
CA GLY A 288 -20.20 8.64 5.36
C GLY A 288 -20.16 10.09 5.84
N ARG A 289 -20.22 10.31 7.14
CA ARG A 289 -20.07 11.62 7.76
C ARG A 289 -18.60 12.01 7.89
N VAL A 290 -18.23 13.13 7.26
CA VAL A 290 -16.87 13.69 7.29
C VAL A 290 -16.53 14.25 8.68
N ARG A 291 -15.63 13.59 9.42
CA ARG A 291 -15.18 14.02 10.74
C ARG A 291 -13.66 13.87 10.88
N GLY A 292 -13.05 14.70 11.73
CA GLY A 292 -11.62 14.66 12.01
C GLY A 292 -10.75 15.15 10.85
N ILE A 293 -9.47 14.85 10.92
CA ILE A 293 -8.44 15.24 9.95
C ILE A 293 -8.12 14.04 9.07
N LEU A 294 -8.12 14.24 7.75
CA LEU A 294 -7.75 13.26 6.75
C LEU A 294 -6.35 13.55 6.21
N VAL A 295 -5.44 12.61 6.36
CA VAL A 295 -4.12 12.61 5.72
C VAL A 295 -4.20 11.77 4.44
N SER A 296 -3.89 12.36 3.30
CA SER A 296 -3.99 11.69 1.99
C SER A 296 -3.07 12.34 0.96
N ASP A 297 -3.03 11.77 -0.24
CA ASP A 297 -2.53 12.48 -1.41
C ASP A 297 -3.49 13.59 -1.86
N ARG A 298 -3.24 14.23 -3.02
CA ARG A 298 -4.09 15.27 -3.61
C ARG A 298 -5.20 14.72 -4.50
N ALA A 299 -5.64 13.46 -4.31
CA ALA A 299 -6.68 12.87 -5.14
C ALA A 299 -7.92 13.78 -5.21
N THR A 300 -8.36 14.08 -6.43
CA THR A 300 -9.53 14.91 -6.70
C THR A 300 -10.79 14.33 -6.07
N ALA A 301 -10.87 13.03 -5.99
CA ALA A 301 -11.98 12.30 -5.36
C ALA A 301 -12.16 12.64 -3.87
N LEU A 302 -11.14 13.19 -3.20
CA LEU A 302 -11.18 13.59 -1.79
C LEU A 302 -11.43 15.11 -1.58
N LYS A 303 -11.69 15.87 -2.65
CA LYS A 303 -11.97 17.32 -2.55
C LYS A 303 -13.25 17.67 -1.76
N PHE A 304 -14.10 16.69 -1.45
CA PHE A 304 -15.26 16.90 -0.56
C PHE A 304 -14.88 17.08 0.92
N TRP A 305 -13.65 16.77 1.29
CA TRP A 305 -13.13 16.98 2.65
C TRP A 305 -12.59 18.40 2.77
N ALA A 306 -13.06 19.16 3.75
CA ALA A 306 -12.64 20.57 3.94
C ALA A 306 -11.12 20.70 4.07
N MET A 307 -10.50 21.63 3.36
CA MET A 307 -9.05 21.81 3.31
C MET A 307 -8.42 21.99 4.69
N LYS A 308 -9.03 22.73 5.60
CA LYS A 308 -8.60 22.92 7.00
C LYS A 308 -8.66 21.64 7.86
N ARG A 309 -9.25 20.57 7.33
CA ARG A 309 -9.32 19.23 7.94
C ARG A 309 -8.62 18.17 7.10
N ARG A 310 -7.74 18.60 6.19
CA ARG A 310 -6.88 17.71 5.40
C ARG A 310 -5.43 17.96 5.71
N GLN A 311 -4.62 16.93 5.57
CA GLN A 311 -3.17 17.03 5.41
C GLN A 311 -2.78 16.36 4.10
N VAL A 312 -2.21 17.13 3.20
CA VAL A 312 -1.65 16.61 1.95
C VAL A 312 -0.28 15.99 2.21
N CYS A 313 -0.04 14.83 1.62
CA CYS A 313 1.19 14.07 1.78
C CYS A 313 2.41 14.79 1.16
N TRP A 314 3.32 15.28 1.98
CA TRP A 314 4.56 15.91 1.55
C TRP A 314 5.52 14.98 0.81
N ALA A 315 5.46 13.67 1.05
CA ALA A 315 6.26 12.72 0.27
C ALA A 315 5.86 12.70 -1.22
N HIS A 316 4.58 12.88 -1.53
CA HIS A 316 4.09 13.01 -2.90
C HIS A 316 4.49 14.35 -3.53
N LEU A 317 4.48 15.43 -2.74
CA LEU A 317 4.96 16.75 -3.20
C LEU A 317 6.46 16.71 -3.50
N ALA A 318 7.26 16.13 -2.60
CA ALA A 318 8.69 15.97 -2.82
C ALA A 318 9.02 15.21 -4.11
N ARG A 319 8.29 14.10 -4.41
CA ARG A 319 8.45 13.38 -5.69
C ARG A 319 8.12 14.28 -6.88
N LYS A 320 7.10 15.13 -6.75
CA LYS A 320 6.74 16.08 -7.80
C LYS A 320 7.83 17.14 -7.99
N PHE A 321 8.41 17.64 -6.92
CA PHE A 321 9.51 18.62 -6.97
C PHE A 321 10.80 17.99 -7.55
N ILE A 322 11.08 16.72 -7.25
CA ILE A 322 12.14 15.96 -7.92
C ILE A 322 11.90 15.93 -9.44
N SER A 323 10.66 15.71 -9.89
CA SER A 323 10.37 15.70 -11.33
C SER A 323 10.52 17.09 -11.97
N PHE A 324 10.51 18.16 -11.21
CA PHE A 324 10.84 19.51 -11.69
C PHE A 324 12.35 19.70 -11.73
N SER A 325 13.09 19.33 -10.69
CA SER A 325 14.55 19.48 -10.62
C SER A 325 15.32 18.61 -11.64
N GLU A 326 14.67 17.58 -12.19
CA GLU A 326 15.23 16.79 -13.31
C GLU A 326 15.07 17.47 -14.68
N ARG A 327 14.55 18.69 -14.75
CA ARG A 327 14.39 19.47 -16.00
C ARG A 327 15.47 20.52 -16.10
N ASP A 328 15.81 20.91 -17.33
CA ASP A 328 16.77 21.98 -17.59
C ASP A 328 16.15 23.37 -17.37
N GLY A 329 17.01 24.34 -17.08
CA GLY A 329 16.68 25.77 -16.98
C GLY A 329 15.76 26.12 -15.82
N PRO A 330 14.92 27.16 -15.94
CA PRO A 330 14.14 27.71 -14.82
C PRO A 330 13.22 26.72 -14.11
N ALA A 331 12.79 25.66 -14.82
CA ALA A 331 11.98 24.59 -14.22
C ALA A 331 12.79 23.77 -13.22
N GLY A 332 14.05 23.46 -13.55
CA GLY A 332 14.98 22.75 -12.67
C GLY A 332 15.34 23.57 -11.44
N GLU A 333 15.68 24.83 -11.64
CA GLU A 333 16.01 25.77 -10.55
C GLU A 333 14.87 25.88 -9.52
N LEU A 334 13.64 26.07 -9.99
CA LEU A 334 12.45 26.08 -9.12
C LEU A 334 12.24 24.74 -8.41
N GLY A 335 12.52 23.62 -9.07
CA GLY A 335 12.45 22.29 -8.47
C GLY A 335 13.45 22.11 -7.34
N GLU A 336 14.69 22.55 -7.54
CA GLU A 336 15.75 22.52 -6.52
C GLU A 336 15.42 23.41 -5.32
N GLU A 337 14.96 24.64 -5.56
CA GLU A 337 14.55 25.57 -4.52
C GLU A 337 13.39 25.00 -3.67
N LEU A 338 12.38 24.38 -4.29
CA LEU A 338 11.28 23.69 -3.60
C LEU A 338 11.78 22.49 -2.77
N LEU A 339 12.77 21.74 -3.28
CA LEU A 339 13.35 20.60 -2.57
C LEU A 339 14.19 21.05 -1.37
N GLU A 340 14.88 22.18 -1.43
CA GLU A 340 15.62 22.73 -0.30
C GLU A 340 14.69 23.00 0.89
N TYR A 341 13.60 23.75 0.69
CA TYR A 341 12.63 24.03 1.76
C TYR A 341 11.89 22.76 2.23
N THR A 342 11.62 21.82 1.33
CA THR A 342 11.07 20.51 1.70
C THR A 342 12.05 19.71 2.56
N GLY A 343 13.34 19.81 2.29
CA GLY A 343 14.42 19.22 3.11
C GLY A 343 14.43 19.76 4.53
N LEU A 344 14.35 21.10 4.69
CA LEU A 344 14.26 21.77 6.01
C LEU A 344 13.00 21.33 6.78
N LEU A 345 11.85 21.24 6.10
CA LEU A 345 10.60 20.74 6.68
C LEU A 345 10.79 19.34 7.29
N PHE A 346 11.33 18.41 6.53
CA PHE A 346 11.55 17.04 7.03
C PHE A 346 12.64 16.96 8.10
N GLU A 347 13.64 17.82 8.06
CA GLU A 347 14.65 17.91 9.12
C GLU A 347 14.02 18.34 10.44
N TYR A 348 13.24 19.43 10.44
CA TYR A 348 12.57 19.92 11.66
C TYR A 348 11.53 18.92 12.16
N TRP A 349 10.76 18.28 11.26
CA TRP A 349 9.84 17.20 11.61
C TRP A 349 10.55 16.02 12.27
N SER A 350 11.69 15.59 11.73
CA SER A 350 12.48 14.51 12.32
C SER A 350 12.97 14.88 13.73
N ARG A 351 13.46 16.12 13.93
CA ARG A 351 13.90 16.59 15.23
C ARG A 351 12.76 16.67 16.25
N LEU A 352 11.56 17.08 15.82
CA LEU A 352 10.36 17.07 16.68
C LEU A 352 9.99 15.64 17.08
N ARG A 353 9.90 14.74 16.12
CA ARG A 353 9.54 13.33 16.35
C ARG A 353 10.54 12.62 17.26
N ASP A 354 11.83 12.91 17.11
CA ASP A 354 12.91 12.33 17.91
C ASP A 354 13.07 13.04 19.29
N GLY A 355 12.19 13.94 19.66
CA GLY A 355 12.22 14.69 20.93
C GLY A 355 13.36 15.73 21.02
N ARG A 356 14.06 16.01 19.92
CA ARG A 356 15.19 16.98 19.87
C ARG A 356 14.73 18.43 19.62
N LEU A 357 13.44 18.64 19.42
CA LEU A 357 12.83 19.94 19.21
C LEU A 357 11.46 19.97 19.90
N SER A 358 11.17 21.04 20.63
CA SER A 358 9.85 21.24 21.22
C SER A 358 8.79 21.56 20.15
N ARG A 359 7.52 21.29 20.44
CA ARG A 359 6.42 21.63 19.53
C ARG A 359 6.35 23.13 19.26
N ALA A 360 6.52 23.97 20.27
CA ALA A 360 6.48 25.42 20.12
C ALA A 360 7.60 25.91 19.18
N THR A 361 8.84 25.48 19.43
CA THR A 361 9.99 25.82 18.58
C THR A 361 9.84 25.28 17.16
N PHE A 362 9.20 24.10 17.00
CA PHE A 362 8.90 23.56 15.67
C PHE A 362 7.97 24.48 14.90
N VAL A 363 6.86 24.92 15.50
CA VAL A 363 5.89 25.83 14.86
C VAL A 363 6.57 27.14 14.47
N GLU A 364 7.38 27.71 15.35
CA GLU A 364 8.13 28.95 15.11
C GLU A 364 9.09 28.80 13.91
N ARG A 365 9.90 27.72 13.86
CA ARG A 365 10.83 27.45 12.76
C ARG A 365 10.15 27.11 11.45
N MET A 366 8.96 26.55 11.49
CA MET A 366 8.18 26.25 10.28
C MET A 366 7.57 27.50 9.63
N ALA A 367 7.35 28.57 10.36
CA ALA A 367 6.75 29.79 9.82
C ALA A 367 7.56 30.42 8.66
N PRO A 368 8.88 30.64 8.75
CA PRO A 368 9.68 31.10 7.61
C PRO A 368 9.73 30.08 6.47
N VAL A 369 9.86 28.77 6.77
CA VAL A 369 9.86 27.71 5.74
C VAL A 369 8.56 27.74 4.93
N ARG A 370 7.41 27.90 5.61
CA ARG A 370 6.10 28.04 4.97
C ARG A 370 6.08 29.24 4.03
N ARG A 371 6.47 30.42 4.50
CA ARG A 371 6.45 31.64 3.66
C ARG A 371 7.32 31.51 2.42
N GLN A 372 8.54 31.01 2.58
CA GLN A 372 9.46 30.87 1.45
C GLN A 372 8.96 29.84 0.43
N LEU A 373 8.52 28.68 0.90
CA LEU A 373 8.02 27.62 0.03
C LEU A 373 6.77 28.07 -0.74
N GLU A 374 5.82 28.75 -0.08
CA GLU A 374 4.65 29.32 -0.74
C GLU A 374 5.04 30.39 -1.76
N ALA A 375 6.02 31.25 -1.47
CA ALA A 375 6.53 32.24 -2.42
C ALA A 375 7.16 31.60 -3.66
N VAL A 376 7.92 30.50 -3.49
CA VAL A 376 8.49 29.77 -4.64
C VAL A 376 7.39 29.12 -5.48
N LEU A 377 6.34 28.57 -4.85
CA LEU A 377 5.17 28.04 -5.58
C LEU A 377 4.47 29.14 -6.38
N GLU A 378 4.28 30.32 -5.82
CA GLU A 378 3.67 31.49 -6.50
C GLU A 378 4.55 31.97 -7.65
N LYS A 379 5.89 32.07 -7.45
CA LYS A 379 6.88 32.34 -8.50
C LYS A 379 6.77 31.32 -9.64
N ALA A 380 6.65 30.03 -9.31
CA ALA A 380 6.52 28.97 -10.29
C ALA A 380 5.19 29.04 -11.10
N VAL A 381 4.10 29.49 -10.48
CA VAL A 381 2.84 29.77 -11.19
C VAL A 381 2.99 30.91 -12.16
N ALA A 382 3.60 32.04 -11.70
CA ALA A 382 3.80 33.25 -12.51
C ALA A 382 4.74 33.00 -13.71
N ALA A 383 5.70 32.10 -13.59
CA ALA A 383 6.67 31.78 -14.63
C ALA A 383 6.08 31.11 -15.89
N LYS A 384 4.82 30.67 -15.85
CA LYS A 384 4.08 30.04 -16.96
C LYS A 384 4.81 28.85 -17.61
N LEU A 385 5.62 28.14 -16.84
CA LEU A 385 6.40 26.99 -17.29
C LEU A 385 5.48 25.75 -17.46
N ARG A 386 5.55 25.15 -18.64
CA ARG A 386 4.74 23.98 -18.99
C ARG A 386 4.97 22.82 -18.03
N GLY A 387 3.89 22.23 -17.48
CA GLY A 387 3.94 21.08 -16.57
C GLY A 387 4.48 21.38 -15.16
N VAL A 388 4.91 22.63 -14.90
CA VAL A 388 5.31 23.12 -13.57
C VAL A 388 4.22 24.04 -13.02
N SER A 389 3.90 25.13 -13.73
CA SER A 389 2.98 26.18 -13.23
C SER A 389 1.60 25.64 -12.87
N GLY A 390 0.99 24.82 -13.74
CA GLY A 390 -0.32 24.20 -13.42
C GLY A 390 -0.27 23.24 -12.21
N SER A 391 0.86 22.52 -12.05
CA SER A 391 1.05 21.67 -10.85
C SER A 391 1.24 22.48 -9.57
N CYS A 392 1.94 23.60 -9.64
CA CYS A 392 2.13 24.51 -8.50
C CYS A 392 0.82 25.23 -8.15
N ALA A 393 0.01 25.62 -9.14
CA ALA A 393 -1.33 26.17 -8.94
C ALA A 393 -2.24 25.18 -8.19
N ASP A 394 -2.29 23.89 -8.63
CA ASP A 394 -3.04 22.84 -7.93
C ASP A 394 -2.51 22.59 -6.51
N ILE A 395 -1.19 22.73 -6.25
CA ILE A 395 -0.63 22.65 -4.90
C ILE A 395 -1.15 23.82 -4.04
N LEU A 396 -1.16 25.03 -4.59
CA LEU A 396 -1.63 26.24 -3.89
C LEU A 396 -3.15 26.22 -3.62
N GLU A 397 -3.97 25.55 -4.47
CA GLU A 397 -5.38 25.29 -4.14
C GLU A 397 -5.54 24.48 -2.84
N HIS A 398 -4.53 23.71 -2.47
CA HIS A 398 -4.49 22.92 -1.24
C HIS A 398 -3.72 23.61 -0.10
N ARG A 399 -3.46 24.91 -0.19
CA ARG A 399 -2.60 25.69 0.76
C ARG A 399 -2.91 25.37 2.23
N ASP A 400 -4.15 25.42 2.64
CA ASP A 400 -4.55 25.13 4.03
C ASP A 400 -4.22 23.69 4.45
N ALA A 401 -4.32 22.76 3.50
CA ALA A 401 -4.07 21.33 3.74
C ALA A 401 -2.57 20.95 3.72
N LEU A 402 -1.69 21.86 3.34
CA LEU A 402 -0.25 21.59 3.35
C LEU A 402 0.33 21.62 4.77
N TRP A 403 -0.24 22.45 5.67
CA TRP A 403 0.38 22.83 6.93
C TRP A 403 -0.37 22.34 8.17
N THR A 404 -1.41 21.51 8.01
CA THR A 404 -2.21 20.99 9.13
C THR A 404 -1.35 20.27 10.18
N PHE A 405 -0.28 19.56 9.77
CA PHE A 405 0.67 18.90 10.68
C PHE A 405 1.48 19.89 11.54
N VAL A 406 1.65 21.12 11.07
CA VAL A 406 2.29 22.20 11.84
C VAL A 406 1.32 22.74 12.87
N GLU A 407 0.04 22.90 12.52
CA GLU A 407 -0.99 23.50 13.36
C GLU A 407 -1.57 22.52 14.39
N ARG A 408 -1.63 21.23 14.04
CA ARG A 408 -2.29 20.19 14.83
C ARG A 408 -1.31 19.09 15.27
N ALA A 409 -1.21 18.87 16.57
CA ALA A 409 -0.44 17.77 17.12
C ALA A 409 -1.06 16.41 16.71
N GLY A 410 -0.22 15.39 16.54
CA GLY A 410 -0.66 14.05 16.13
C GLY A 410 -0.94 13.87 14.63
N VAL A 411 -0.84 14.95 13.82
CA VAL A 411 -0.92 14.87 12.36
C VAL A 411 0.48 14.71 11.77
N GLU A 412 0.68 13.71 10.93
CA GLU A 412 1.95 13.50 10.21
C GLU A 412 1.95 14.26 8.88
N PRO A 413 3.12 14.77 8.43
CA PRO A 413 3.24 15.44 7.12
C PRO A 413 3.08 14.48 5.94
N THR A 414 3.13 13.17 6.17
CA THR A 414 3.11 12.15 5.10
C THR A 414 1.98 11.13 5.27
N ASN A 415 1.53 10.56 4.16
CA ASN A 415 0.56 9.45 4.13
C ASN A 415 1.23 8.07 4.14
N ASN A 416 2.49 7.99 4.55
CA ASN A 416 3.25 6.72 4.56
C ASN A 416 2.59 5.62 5.38
N HIS A 417 1.73 5.98 6.33
CA HIS A 417 0.95 5.03 7.12
C HIS A 417 0.01 4.23 6.20
N ALA A 418 -0.89 4.89 5.46
CA ALA A 418 -1.81 4.23 4.54
C ALA A 418 -1.07 3.51 3.40
N GLU A 419 0.01 4.11 2.87
CA GLU A 419 0.84 3.48 1.83
C GLU A 419 1.45 2.14 2.30
N ARG A 420 1.90 2.04 3.57
CA ARG A 420 2.41 0.79 4.15
C ARG A 420 1.34 -0.27 4.30
N GLU A 421 0.14 0.13 4.74
CA GLU A 421 -1.00 -0.77 4.87
C GLU A 421 -1.41 -1.36 3.50
N LEU A 422 -1.45 -0.54 2.45
CA LEU A 422 -1.78 -1.00 1.08
C LEU A 422 -0.78 -1.98 0.49
N ARG A 423 0.49 -1.95 0.93
CA ARG A 423 1.55 -2.73 0.28
C ARG A 423 1.25 -4.23 0.23
N GLY A 424 0.71 -4.80 1.31
CA GLY A 424 0.36 -6.23 1.38
C GLY A 424 -0.67 -6.63 0.33
N ILE A 425 -1.74 -5.86 0.20
CA ILE A 425 -2.82 -6.17 -0.73
C ILE A 425 -2.45 -5.88 -2.19
N VAL A 426 -1.57 -4.91 -2.43
CA VAL A 426 -0.99 -4.67 -3.78
C VAL A 426 -0.15 -5.86 -4.22
N LEU A 427 0.65 -6.44 -3.32
CA LEU A 427 1.42 -7.67 -3.61
C LEU A 427 0.48 -8.85 -3.87
N TRP A 428 -0.58 -8.99 -3.10
CA TRP A 428 -1.61 -10.01 -3.33
C TRP A 428 -2.23 -9.86 -4.72
N ARG A 429 -2.73 -8.68 -5.06
CA ARG A 429 -3.29 -8.40 -6.40
C ARG A 429 -2.33 -8.81 -7.53
N ARG A 430 -1.04 -8.55 -7.38
CA ARG A 430 -0.03 -8.93 -8.40
C ARG A 430 0.13 -10.44 -8.55
N ARG A 431 -0.06 -11.21 -7.50
CA ARG A 431 0.05 -12.66 -7.52
C ARG A 431 -1.23 -13.37 -7.94
N SER A 432 -2.39 -12.83 -7.57
CA SER A 432 -3.71 -13.43 -7.80
C SER A 432 -4.50 -12.81 -8.93
N PHE A 433 -4.03 -11.68 -9.49
CA PHE A 433 -4.79 -10.85 -10.44
C PHE A 433 -6.15 -10.39 -9.90
N GLY A 434 -6.23 -10.17 -8.57
CA GLY A 434 -7.44 -9.75 -7.87
C GLY A 434 -8.37 -10.91 -7.51
N SER A 435 -9.68 -10.69 -7.60
CA SER A 435 -10.73 -11.65 -7.27
C SER A 435 -11.57 -12.02 -8.50
N GLN A 436 -12.45 -13.04 -8.36
CA GLN A 436 -13.33 -13.48 -9.43
C GLN A 436 -14.81 -13.15 -9.17
N SER A 437 -15.13 -12.54 -8.01
CA SER A 437 -16.51 -12.26 -7.59
C SER A 437 -16.56 -11.21 -6.48
N GLU A 438 -17.73 -10.60 -6.26
CA GLU A 438 -17.99 -9.68 -5.14
C GLU A 438 -17.70 -10.30 -3.77
N ARG A 439 -18.09 -11.56 -3.60
CA ARG A 439 -17.75 -12.33 -2.42
C ARG A 439 -16.25 -12.43 -2.21
N GLY A 440 -15.47 -12.60 -3.28
CA GLY A 440 -14.02 -12.62 -3.24
C GLY A 440 -13.42 -11.27 -2.85
N ASP A 441 -13.99 -10.16 -3.33
CA ASP A 441 -13.61 -8.80 -2.93
C ASP A 441 -13.86 -8.58 -1.45
N ALA A 442 -15.07 -8.91 -0.98
CA ALA A 442 -15.46 -8.77 0.41
C ALA A 442 -14.57 -9.62 1.33
N PHE A 443 -14.32 -10.88 0.97
CA PHE A 443 -13.42 -11.75 1.73
C PHE A 443 -12.00 -11.17 1.81
N ALA A 444 -11.43 -10.72 0.69
CA ALA A 444 -10.11 -10.13 0.66
C ALA A 444 -10.02 -8.89 1.56
N ALA A 445 -10.95 -7.96 1.41
CA ALA A 445 -10.99 -6.72 2.19
C ALA A 445 -11.19 -7.00 3.70
N ARG A 446 -12.11 -7.89 4.05
CA ARG A 446 -12.41 -8.28 5.44
C ARG A 446 -11.20 -8.96 6.10
N MET A 447 -10.57 -9.93 5.44
CA MET A 447 -9.41 -10.64 6.00
C MET A 447 -8.22 -9.72 6.22
N MET A 448 -7.95 -8.80 5.30
CA MET A 448 -6.90 -7.80 5.47
C MET A 448 -7.23 -6.81 6.59
N THR A 449 -8.48 -6.39 6.72
CA THR A 449 -8.96 -5.54 7.82
C THR A 449 -8.71 -6.22 9.17
N ILE A 450 -9.14 -7.47 9.31
CA ILE A 450 -8.93 -8.26 10.55
C ILE A 450 -7.43 -8.39 10.85
N ALA A 451 -6.63 -8.80 9.87
CA ALA A 451 -5.21 -9.06 10.09
C ALA A 451 -4.44 -7.80 10.49
N HIS A 452 -4.67 -6.69 9.80
CA HIS A 452 -3.98 -5.43 10.07
C HIS A 452 -4.43 -4.80 11.38
N THR A 453 -5.72 -4.84 11.68
CA THR A 453 -6.27 -4.29 12.93
C THR A 453 -5.88 -5.13 14.14
N ALA A 454 -6.02 -6.47 14.08
CA ALA A 454 -5.60 -7.35 15.16
C ALA A 454 -4.13 -7.13 15.54
N ARG A 455 -3.24 -7.06 14.54
CA ARG A 455 -1.81 -6.79 14.79
C ARG A 455 -1.55 -5.43 15.43
N LYS A 456 -2.30 -4.39 15.06
CA LYS A 456 -2.22 -3.06 15.71
C LYS A 456 -2.69 -3.12 17.17
N GLN A 457 -3.64 -3.99 17.46
CA GLN A 457 -4.19 -4.23 18.80
C GLN A 457 -3.36 -5.24 19.62
N GLY A 458 -2.22 -5.73 19.07
CA GLY A 458 -1.40 -6.74 19.75
C GLY A 458 -2.07 -8.10 19.90
N ARG A 459 -3.06 -8.43 19.05
CA ARG A 459 -3.84 -9.66 19.09
C ARG A 459 -3.39 -10.66 18.04
N GLU A 460 -3.44 -11.94 18.39
CA GLU A 460 -3.16 -13.03 17.46
C GLU A 460 -4.35 -13.18 16.48
N VAL A 461 -4.04 -13.07 15.19
CA VAL A 461 -5.05 -13.12 14.11
C VAL A 461 -5.76 -14.46 14.08
N LEU A 462 -5.03 -15.57 14.27
CA LEU A 462 -5.59 -16.92 14.26
C LEU A 462 -6.63 -17.12 15.35
N ASP A 463 -6.31 -16.73 16.57
CA ASP A 463 -7.19 -16.90 17.73
C ASP A 463 -8.45 -16.02 17.62
N PHE A 464 -8.30 -14.82 17.07
CA PHE A 464 -9.46 -13.97 16.77
C PHE A 464 -10.38 -14.59 15.71
N LEU A 465 -9.83 -15.13 14.63
CA LEU A 465 -10.61 -15.80 13.59
C LEU A 465 -11.30 -17.06 14.11
N GLU A 466 -10.63 -17.83 14.98
CA GLU A 466 -11.23 -19.00 15.65
C GLU A 466 -12.41 -18.58 16.51
N ALA A 467 -12.27 -17.53 17.33
CA ALA A 467 -13.36 -17.00 18.15
C ALA A 467 -14.57 -16.53 17.30
N CYS A 468 -14.32 -15.93 16.12
CA CYS A 468 -15.39 -15.55 15.21
C CYS A 468 -16.12 -16.77 14.61
N CYS A 469 -15.43 -17.89 14.42
CA CYS A 469 -15.98 -19.12 13.86
C CYS A 469 -16.64 -20.03 14.90
N ALA A 470 -16.32 -19.85 16.17
CA ALA A 470 -16.86 -20.67 17.25
C ALA A 470 -18.38 -20.53 17.37
N PRO A 471 -19.09 -21.63 17.69
CA PRO A 471 -20.52 -21.57 18.00
C PRO A 471 -20.78 -20.61 19.17
N ARG A 472 -21.81 -19.79 19.04
CA ARG A 472 -22.22 -18.83 20.08
C ARG A 472 -23.66 -19.06 20.47
N PRO A 473 -24.00 -18.81 21.73
CA PRO A 473 -25.40 -18.76 22.15
C PRO A 473 -26.18 -17.74 21.32
N ALA A 474 -27.48 -18.00 21.11
CA ALA A 474 -28.33 -17.03 20.41
C ALA A 474 -28.34 -15.68 21.16
N GLY A 475 -28.11 -14.59 20.43
CA GLY A 475 -28.03 -13.24 21.00
C GLY A 475 -26.67 -12.83 21.61
N ALA A 476 -25.69 -13.73 21.68
CA ALA A 476 -24.36 -13.36 22.15
C ALA A 476 -23.68 -12.41 21.13
N PRO A 477 -22.99 -11.35 21.59
CA PRO A 477 -22.32 -10.40 20.70
C PRO A 477 -21.20 -11.08 19.89
N ALA A 478 -20.92 -10.54 18.72
CA ALA A 478 -19.76 -10.95 17.95
C ALA A 478 -18.46 -10.60 18.72
N PRO A 479 -17.37 -11.35 18.53
CA PRO A 479 -16.08 -10.97 19.07
C PRO A 479 -15.67 -9.57 18.57
N SER A 480 -15.39 -8.66 19.51
CA SER A 480 -14.90 -7.33 19.18
C SER A 480 -13.44 -7.41 18.71
N LEU A 481 -13.11 -6.66 17.67
CA LEU A 481 -11.73 -6.52 17.19
C LEU A 481 -10.97 -5.46 18.00
N LEU A 482 -11.67 -4.55 18.65
CA LEU A 482 -11.09 -3.48 19.43
C LEU A 482 -10.76 -3.95 20.86
N VAL A 483 -9.61 -3.53 21.37
CA VAL A 483 -9.30 -3.67 22.80
C VAL A 483 -10.10 -2.59 23.53
N PRO A 484 -10.82 -2.92 24.62
CA PRO A 484 -11.41 -1.89 25.48
C PRO A 484 -10.31 -0.93 25.95
N GLY A 485 -10.52 0.38 25.74
CA GLY A 485 -9.59 1.44 26.10
C GLY A 485 -9.46 1.61 27.60
#